data_25b701b7a903ab4698df45493b94ca0c
#
_entry.id   25b701b7a903ab4698df45493b94ca0c
#
_cell.length_a   1.000
_cell.length_b   1.000
_cell.length_c   1.000
_cell.angle_alpha   90.00
_cell.angle_beta   90.00
_cell.angle_gamma   90.00
#
_symmetry.space_group_name_H-M   'P 1'
#
loop_
_entity.id
_entity.type
_entity.pdbx_description
1 polymer ?
#
loop_
_entity_poly.entity_id
_entity_poly.type
_entity_poly.pdbx_seq_one_letter_code
_entity_poly.pdbx_strand_id
1 'polypeptide(L)'
;MTAFILTMTTTNMYATAEAADTTSDINELKTQNELLQQRSRFTTGSVAMILGIVALLAFLAVNSRWTRRLEIKNQQLQRERNVVVAQNKQLAIERDRAEAASRAKTAFIQSMTHEIRTPLNGISGFTQVLTMPGVEMSETERIDCCQRIEDNARLLAQILDDLIYISDLESNNELPPAEPCLGIAIIEQAMDSISQIAGEGVKLNSECTIPEDQIINTHPRMIHVVLNKLLDNAAKFTTEGSITLRLSEEDGKLHFSVIDTGLGIPEDKKQFIFERFSKLDSFSQGIGLGLTIARMIAERLGGSLTLDTDNTKGSKFDLIIPLSQS
;
A
#
# COMPACT_ATOMS: atom_id res chain seq x y z
N MET A 1 69.92 16.38 -38.22
CA MET A 1 71.30 16.24 -37.73
C MET A 1 71.97 14.98 -38.32
N THR A 2 71.34 13.82 -38.36
CA THR A 2 71.87 12.57 -38.94
C THR A 2 72.14 12.60 -40.43
N ALA A 3 71.33 13.33 -41.25
CA ALA A 3 71.53 13.48 -42.69
C ALA A 3 72.74 14.35 -43.02
N PHE A 4 73.12 15.33 -42.21
CA PHE A 4 74.28 16.21 -42.42
C PHE A 4 75.60 15.51 -42.11
N ILE A 5 75.65 14.58 -41.21
CA ILE A 5 76.84 13.76 -40.90
C ILE A 5 77.10 12.73 -42.02
N LEU A 6 76.03 12.19 -42.63
CA LEU A 6 76.18 11.22 -43.74
C LEU A 6 76.71 11.88 -45.02
N THR A 7 76.36 13.11 -45.33
CA THR A 7 76.85 13.87 -46.47
C THR A 7 78.33 14.28 -46.29
N MET A 8 78.80 14.64 -45.09
CA MET A 8 80.19 14.97 -44.83
C MET A 8 81.11 13.75 -44.92
N THR A 9 80.66 12.56 -44.46
CA THR A 9 81.49 11.33 -44.60
C THR A 9 81.61 10.84 -46.01
N THR A 10 80.59 11.00 -46.87
CA THR A 10 80.68 10.60 -48.28
C THR A 10 81.61 11.51 -49.11
N THR A 11 81.58 12.85 -48.83
CA THR A 11 82.44 13.83 -49.53
C THR A 11 83.91 13.62 -49.15
N ASN A 12 84.27 13.26 -47.96
CA ASN A 12 85.66 12.99 -47.56
C ASN A 12 86.19 11.67 -48.08
N MET A 13 85.35 10.68 -48.35
CA MET A 13 85.75 9.43 -49.01
C MET A 13 86.04 9.59 -50.53
N TYR A 14 85.36 10.49 -51.19
CA TYR A 14 85.64 10.79 -52.64
C TYR A 14 86.98 11.50 -52.78
N ALA A 15 87.39 12.39 -51.90
CA ALA A 15 88.67 13.07 -51.93
C ALA A 15 89.87 12.13 -51.65
N THR A 16 89.72 11.05 -50.93
CA THR A 16 90.79 10.04 -50.71
C THR A 16 90.85 8.98 -51.79
N ALA A 17 89.83 8.80 -52.64
CA ALA A 17 89.81 7.87 -53.74
C ALA A 17 90.63 8.39 -54.95
N GLU A 18 90.85 9.68 -55.10
CA GLU A 18 91.63 10.32 -56.19
C GLU A 18 93.16 10.15 -55.99
N ALA A 19 93.61 9.71 -54.81
CA ALA A 19 95.02 9.51 -54.47
C ALA A 19 95.46 8.02 -54.49
N ALA A 20 94.60 7.06 -54.84
CA ALA A 20 94.91 5.61 -54.85
C ALA A 20 95.11 5.10 -56.29
N ASP A 21 96.36 5.03 -56.72
CA ASP A 21 96.81 4.62 -58.10
C ASP A 21 96.99 3.09 -58.19
N THR A 22 96.31 2.26 -57.29
CA THR A 22 96.41 0.80 -57.42
C THR A 22 95.01 0.16 -57.44
N THR A 23 94.82 -0.81 -58.37
CA THR A 23 93.55 -1.57 -58.54
C THR A 23 93.10 -2.30 -57.24
N SER A 24 94.00 -2.54 -56.31
CA SER A 24 93.77 -3.18 -55.02
C SER A 24 93.04 -2.27 -54.02
N ASP A 25 93.47 -0.98 -53.91
CA ASP A 25 92.93 0.01 -53.02
C ASP A 25 91.51 0.41 -53.42
N ILE A 26 91.21 0.43 -54.77
CA ILE A 26 89.89 0.71 -55.28
C ILE A 26 88.89 -0.40 -54.94
N ASN A 27 89.32 -1.65 -54.93
CA ASN A 27 88.44 -2.78 -54.54
C ASN A 27 88.17 -2.82 -53.05
N GLU A 28 89.16 -2.44 -52.21
CA GLU A 28 89.05 -2.37 -50.78
C GLU A 28 88.09 -1.22 -50.36
N LEU A 29 88.20 -0.07 -51.01
CA LEU A 29 87.27 1.07 -50.85
C LEU A 29 85.87 0.74 -51.33
N LYS A 30 85.67 -0.04 -52.38
CA LYS A 30 84.34 -0.50 -52.83
C LYS A 30 83.69 -1.44 -51.80
N THR A 31 84.48 -2.41 -51.30
CA THR A 31 83.97 -3.35 -50.26
C THR A 31 83.62 -2.65 -48.94
N GLN A 32 84.46 -1.66 -48.54
CA GLN A 32 84.17 -0.84 -47.37
C GLN A 32 82.89 0.03 -47.58
N ASN A 33 82.71 0.56 -48.82
CA ASN A 33 81.51 1.36 -49.12
C ASN A 33 80.21 0.49 -49.12
N GLU A 34 80.32 -0.71 -49.71
CA GLU A 34 79.20 -1.69 -49.62
C GLU A 34 78.87 -2.11 -48.21
N LEU A 35 79.87 -2.38 -47.37
CA LEU A 35 79.68 -2.68 -45.95
C LEU A 35 79.02 -1.50 -45.16
N LEU A 36 79.44 -0.28 -45.43
CA LEU A 36 78.89 0.92 -44.87
C LEU A 36 77.44 1.16 -45.30
N GLN A 37 77.15 0.94 -46.61
CA GLN A 37 75.80 1.00 -47.15
C GLN A 37 74.88 -0.08 -46.56
N GLN A 38 75.38 -1.29 -46.38
CA GLN A 38 74.65 -2.39 -45.76
C GLN A 38 74.38 -2.09 -44.30
N ARG A 39 75.33 -1.55 -43.53
CA ARG A 39 75.20 -1.12 -42.14
C ARG A 39 74.19 0.03 -42.02
N SER A 40 74.27 1.00 -42.93
CA SER A 40 73.33 2.14 -42.98
C SER A 40 71.89 1.68 -43.29
N ARG A 41 71.68 0.76 -44.21
CA ARG A 41 70.36 0.17 -44.48
C ARG A 41 69.82 -0.63 -43.29
N PHE A 42 70.68 -1.35 -42.58
CA PHE A 42 70.31 -2.13 -41.39
C PHE A 42 69.91 -1.22 -40.21
N THR A 43 70.69 -0.12 -40.02
CA THR A 43 70.36 0.84 -38.94
C THR A 43 69.09 1.65 -39.22
N THR A 44 68.90 2.09 -40.47
CA THR A 44 67.67 2.81 -40.87
C THR A 44 66.46 1.90 -40.83
N GLY A 45 66.58 0.64 -41.20
CA GLY A 45 65.46 -0.34 -41.05
C GLY A 45 65.08 -0.64 -39.61
N SER A 46 66.07 -0.81 -38.74
CA SER A 46 65.82 -1.04 -37.35
C SER A 46 65.24 0.18 -36.60
N VAL A 47 65.68 1.38 -36.94
CA VAL A 47 65.10 2.63 -36.38
C VAL A 47 63.66 2.81 -36.87
N ALA A 48 63.34 2.56 -38.15
CA ALA A 48 61.98 2.63 -38.67
C ALA A 48 61.04 1.58 -37.97
N MET A 49 61.58 0.38 -37.77
CA MET A 49 60.82 -0.68 -37.05
C MET A 49 60.54 -0.31 -35.59
N ILE A 50 61.53 0.25 -34.88
CA ILE A 50 61.37 0.71 -33.48
C ILE A 50 60.34 1.83 -33.42
N LEU A 51 60.38 2.81 -34.30
CA LEU A 51 59.40 3.90 -34.40
C LEU A 51 57.99 3.36 -34.69
N GLY A 52 57.87 2.36 -35.58
CA GLY A 52 56.59 1.70 -35.82
C GLY A 52 56.02 0.99 -34.62
N ILE A 53 56.83 0.29 -33.85
CA ILE A 53 56.43 -0.37 -32.62
C ILE A 53 56.02 0.64 -31.55
N VAL A 54 56.75 1.75 -31.39
CA VAL A 54 56.43 2.81 -30.44
C VAL A 54 55.08 3.47 -30.81
N ALA A 55 54.88 3.75 -32.11
CA ALA A 55 53.62 4.31 -32.63
C ALA A 55 52.41 3.35 -32.37
N LEU A 56 52.61 2.03 -32.61
CA LEU A 56 51.61 1.02 -32.36
C LEU A 56 51.26 0.93 -30.86
N LEU A 57 52.30 0.93 -30.00
CA LEU A 57 52.08 0.90 -28.56
C LEU A 57 51.36 2.15 -28.04
N ALA A 58 51.72 3.32 -28.56
CA ALA A 58 51.03 4.58 -28.27
C ALA A 58 49.56 4.55 -28.71
N PHE A 59 49.29 4.05 -29.93
CA PHE A 59 47.95 3.85 -30.44
C PHE A 59 47.13 2.90 -29.56
N LEU A 60 47.69 1.75 -29.20
CA LEU A 60 47.03 0.79 -28.31
C LEU A 60 46.75 1.38 -26.90
N ALA A 61 47.70 2.15 -26.36
CA ALA A 61 47.51 2.82 -25.06
C ALA A 61 46.41 3.89 -25.11
N VAL A 62 46.35 4.67 -26.18
CA VAL A 62 45.28 5.65 -26.40
C VAL A 62 43.92 4.93 -26.55
N ASN A 63 43.88 3.94 -27.44
CA ASN A 63 42.65 3.18 -27.67
C ASN A 63 42.14 2.49 -26.39
N SER A 64 43.02 1.89 -25.59
CA SER A 64 42.65 1.26 -24.32
C SER A 64 42.12 2.28 -23.28
N ARG A 65 42.65 3.51 -23.28
CA ARG A 65 42.13 4.60 -22.42
C ARG A 65 40.74 5.06 -22.87
N TRP A 66 40.51 5.14 -24.19
CA TRP A 66 39.20 5.51 -24.74
C TRP A 66 38.15 4.45 -24.46
N THR A 67 38.45 3.19 -24.67
CA THR A 67 37.52 2.07 -24.36
C THR A 67 37.16 2.03 -22.90
N ARG A 68 38.12 2.15 -21.99
CA ARG A 68 37.84 2.22 -20.53
C ARG A 68 36.96 3.40 -20.14
N ARG A 69 37.21 4.58 -20.75
CA ARG A 69 36.35 5.76 -20.49
C ARG A 69 34.92 5.56 -21.00
N LEU A 70 34.77 4.92 -22.15
CA LEU A 70 33.45 4.57 -22.69
C LEU A 70 32.72 3.56 -21.81
N GLU A 71 33.43 2.54 -21.32
CA GLU A 71 32.86 1.56 -20.39
C GLU A 71 32.40 2.20 -19.08
N ILE A 72 33.20 3.07 -18.47
CA ILE A 72 32.84 3.79 -17.25
C ILE A 72 31.59 4.67 -17.48
N LYS A 73 31.57 5.42 -18.59
CA LYS A 73 30.40 6.25 -18.94
C LYS A 73 29.14 5.42 -19.18
N ASN A 74 29.29 4.30 -19.90
CA ASN A 74 28.15 3.38 -20.13
C ASN A 74 27.64 2.78 -18.83
N GLN A 75 28.54 2.39 -17.92
CA GLN A 75 28.13 1.91 -16.60
C GLN A 75 27.42 2.98 -15.77
N GLN A 76 27.90 4.23 -15.82
CA GLN A 76 27.23 5.35 -15.17
C GLN A 76 25.82 5.59 -15.74
N LEU A 77 25.70 5.66 -17.06
CA LEU A 77 24.41 5.81 -17.74
C LEU A 77 23.44 4.67 -17.43
N GLN A 78 23.93 3.44 -17.37
CA GLN A 78 23.11 2.29 -16.98
C GLN A 78 22.62 2.39 -15.52
N ARG A 79 23.49 2.85 -14.60
CA ARG A 79 23.09 3.08 -13.21
C ARG A 79 22.04 4.17 -13.10
N GLU A 80 22.26 5.32 -13.75
CA GLU A 80 21.28 6.42 -13.78
C GLU A 80 19.94 5.96 -14.39
N ARG A 81 19.98 5.24 -15.50
CA ARG A 81 18.78 4.67 -16.13
C ARG A 81 18.04 3.72 -15.18
N ASN A 82 18.75 2.85 -14.47
CA ASN A 82 18.14 1.91 -13.52
C ASN A 82 17.48 2.65 -12.36
N VAL A 83 18.10 3.72 -11.84
CA VAL A 83 17.52 4.58 -10.80
C VAL A 83 16.24 5.25 -11.31
N VAL A 84 16.26 5.85 -12.50
CA VAL A 84 15.06 6.49 -13.08
C VAL A 84 13.95 5.47 -13.33
N VAL A 85 14.28 4.27 -13.82
CA VAL A 85 13.27 3.21 -14.01
C VAL A 85 12.66 2.78 -12.68
N ALA A 86 13.48 2.63 -11.63
CA ALA A 86 13.00 2.28 -10.28
C ALA A 86 12.10 3.39 -9.70
N GLN A 87 12.49 4.65 -9.84
CA GLN A 87 11.69 5.80 -9.41
C GLN A 87 10.36 5.90 -10.17
N ASN A 88 10.37 5.72 -11.48
CA ASN A 88 9.15 5.73 -12.28
C ASN A 88 8.20 4.60 -11.89
N LYS A 89 8.73 3.41 -11.59
CA LYS A 89 7.92 2.29 -11.10
C LYS A 89 7.29 2.61 -9.73
N GLN A 90 8.06 3.23 -8.84
CA GLN A 90 7.55 3.63 -7.53
C GLN A 90 6.46 4.70 -7.67
N LEU A 91 6.71 5.74 -8.48
CA LEU A 91 5.71 6.78 -8.76
C LEU A 91 4.43 6.23 -9.39
N ALA A 92 4.54 5.24 -10.28
CA ALA A 92 3.37 4.59 -10.86
C ALA A 92 2.53 3.87 -9.79
N ILE A 93 3.18 3.16 -8.87
CA ILE A 93 2.49 2.50 -7.75
C ILE A 93 1.80 3.52 -6.83
N GLU A 94 2.48 4.60 -6.50
CA GLU A 94 1.93 5.67 -5.65
C GLU A 94 0.76 6.39 -6.34
N ARG A 95 0.89 6.68 -7.64
CA ARG A 95 -0.19 7.24 -8.45
C ARG A 95 -1.41 6.32 -8.46
N ASP A 96 -1.23 5.03 -8.75
CA ASP A 96 -2.32 4.06 -8.83
C ASP A 96 -3.02 3.91 -7.47
N ARG A 97 -2.26 3.96 -6.35
CA ARG A 97 -2.81 4.01 -4.99
C ARG A 97 -3.62 5.29 -4.73
N ALA A 98 -3.08 6.45 -5.12
CA ALA A 98 -3.78 7.73 -4.96
C ALA A 98 -5.06 7.80 -5.80
N GLU A 99 -5.02 7.30 -7.05
CA GLU A 99 -6.20 7.22 -7.91
C GLU A 99 -7.26 6.25 -7.35
N ALA A 100 -6.84 5.10 -6.81
CA ALA A 100 -7.75 4.15 -6.15
C ALA A 100 -8.41 4.77 -4.91
N ALA A 101 -7.63 5.46 -4.05
CA ALA A 101 -8.15 6.17 -2.90
C ALA A 101 -9.12 7.30 -3.29
N SER A 102 -8.80 8.06 -4.35
CA SER A 102 -9.68 9.12 -4.87
C SER A 102 -11.00 8.56 -5.40
N ARG A 103 -10.95 7.45 -6.17
CA ARG A 103 -12.16 6.76 -6.65
C ARG A 103 -13.01 6.23 -5.50
N ALA A 104 -12.39 5.60 -4.50
CA ALA A 104 -13.08 5.12 -3.31
C ALA A 104 -13.75 6.27 -2.54
N LYS A 105 -13.06 7.42 -2.39
CA LYS A 105 -13.64 8.61 -1.75
C LYS A 105 -14.82 9.18 -2.53
N THR A 106 -14.74 9.21 -3.86
CA THR A 106 -15.86 9.68 -4.71
C THR A 106 -17.06 8.75 -4.60
N ALA A 107 -16.85 7.44 -4.68
CA ALA A 107 -17.91 6.45 -4.50
C ALA A 107 -18.53 6.54 -3.10
N PHE A 108 -17.72 6.77 -2.07
CA PHE A 108 -18.19 7.02 -0.70
C PHE A 108 -19.15 8.22 -0.63
N ILE A 109 -18.77 9.38 -1.18
CA ILE A 109 -19.60 10.59 -1.18
C ILE A 109 -20.91 10.36 -1.96
N GLN A 110 -20.86 9.67 -3.10
CA GLN A 110 -22.05 9.35 -3.89
C GLN A 110 -23.02 8.44 -3.11
N SER A 111 -22.51 7.38 -2.48
CA SER A 111 -23.34 6.49 -1.66
C SER A 111 -23.92 7.21 -0.45
N MET A 112 -23.14 8.04 0.26
CA MET A 112 -23.63 8.89 1.36
C MET A 112 -24.80 9.78 0.90
N THR A 113 -24.61 10.45 -0.24
CA THR A 113 -25.66 11.34 -0.78
C THR A 113 -26.95 10.57 -1.04
N HIS A 114 -26.85 9.36 -1.56
CA HIS A 114 -28.00 8.50 -1.81
C HIS A 114 -28.68 8.06 -0.50
N GLU A 115 -27.90 7.59 0.48
CA GLU A 115 -28.42 7.11 1.77
C GLU A 115 -29.04 8.25 2.62
N ILE A 116 -28.55 9.48 2.50
CA ILE A 116 -29.16 10.67 3.13
C ILE A 116 -30.44 11.09 2.41
N ARG A 117 -30.49 11.01 1.08
CA ARG A 117 -31.65 11.45 0.28
C ARG A 117 -32.87 10.61 0.57
N THR A 118 -32.72 9.31 0.77
CA THR A 118 -33.82 8.37 0.99
C THR A 118 -34.68 8.74 2.21
N PRO A 119 -34.11 8.84 3.45
CA PRO A 119 -34.89 9.25 4.61
C PRO A 119 -35.38 10.69 4.52
N LEU A 120 -34.64 11.60 3.92
CA LEU A 120 -35.05 12.97 3.71
C LEU A 120 -36.29 13.06 2.81
N ASN A 121 -36.33 12.28 1.73
CA ASN A 121 -37.51 12.17 0.86
C ASN A 121 -38.68 11.53 1.61
N GLY A 122 -38.45 10.55 2.48
CA GLY A 122 -39.46 9.96 3.37
C GLY A 122 -40.09 11.00 4.29
N ILE A 123 -39.28 11.78 5.00
CA ILE A 123 -39.72 12.86 5.87
C ILE A 123 -40.57 13.88 5.06
N SER A 124 -40.01 14.35 3.96
CA SER A 124 -40.70 15.35 3.10
C SER A 124 -42.02 14.82 2.54
N GLY A 125 -42.02 13.57 2.05
CA GLY A 125 -43.22 12.95 1.45
C GLY A 125 -44.35 12.76 2.47
N PHE A 126 -44.07 12.19 3.63
CA PHE A 126 -45.07 12.00 4.69
C PHE A 126 -45.54 13.35 5.27
N THR A 127 -44.68 14.35 5.39
CA THR A 127 -45.08 15.71 5.79
C THR A 127 -46.00 16.33 4.79
N GLN A 128 -45.75 16.16 3.46
CA GLN A 128 -46.66 16.66 2.42
C GLN A 128 -48.04 15.99 2.51
N VAL A 129 -48.10 14.67 2.73
CA VAL A 129 -49.36 13.95 2.90
C VAL A 129 -50.15 14.49 4.09
N LEU A 130 -49.47 14.69 5.26
CA LEU A 130 -50.10 15.24 6.47
C LEU A 130 -50.61 16.68 6.30
N THR A 131 -49.99 17.46 5.43
CA THR A 131 -50.36 18.90 5.22
C THR A 131 -51.18 19.15 3.97
N MET A 132 -51.53 18.12 3.19
CA MET A 132 -52.21 18.24 1.92
C MET A 132 -53.70 18.65 2.14
N PRO A 133 -54.18 19.78 1.57
CA PRO A 133 -55.55 20.20 1.72
C PRO A 133 -56.54 19.20 1.08
N GLY A 134 -57.61 18.86 1.79
CA GLY A 134 -58.68 18.01 1.25
C GLY A 134 -58.42 16.49 1.36
N VAL A 135 -57.33 16.07 1.99
CA VAL A 135 -57.11 14.66 2.32
C VAL A 135 -57.70 14.38 3.70
N GLU A 136 -58.77 13.60 3.74
CA GLU A 136 -59.34 13.07 4.98
C GLU A 136 -58.50 11.84 5.38
N MET A 137 -57.82 11.93 6.50
CA MET A 137 -57.02 10.83 7.10
C MET A 137 -57.66 10.40 8.42
N SER A 138 -57.72 9.11 8.66
CA SER A 138 -58.02 8.57 9.95
C SER A 138 -56.90 8.88 10.96
N GLU A 139 -57.23 8.87 12.27
CA GLU A 139 -56.22 9.11 13.32
C GLU A 139 -55.11 8.06 13.27
N THR A 140 -55.42 6.81 12.92
CA THR A 140 -54.42 5.73 12.74
C THR A 140 -53.45 6.00 11.58
N GLU A 141 -53.94 6.47 10.42
CA GLU A 141 -53.08 6.83 9.29
C GLU A 141 -52.21 8.04 9.60
N ARG A 142 -52.73 9.00 10.36
CA ARG A 142 -51.96 10.16 10.84
C ARG A 142 -50.83 9.74 11.79
N ILE A 143 -51.13 8.87 12.72
CA ILE A 143 -50.15 8.31 13.66
C ILE A 143 -49.07 7.52 12.89
N ASP A 144 -49.43 6.67 11.89
CA ASP A 144 -48.46 5.94 11.07
C ASP A 144 -47.54 6.88 10.28
N CYS A 145 -48.08 7.94 9.69
CA CYS A 145 -47.27 8.96 9.00
C CYS A 145 -46.29 9.66 9.96
N CYS A 146 -46.74 10.04 11.17
CA CYS A 146 -45.85 10.65 12.16
C CYS A 146 -44.73 9.67 12.59
N GLN A 147 -45.07 8.41 12.83
CA GLN A 147 -44.11 7.38 13.20
C GLN A 147 -43.06 7.21 12.09
N ARG A 148 -43.46 7.15 10.82
CA ARG A 148 -42.53 7.06 9.68
C ARG A 148 -41.62 8.29 9.56
N ILE A 149 -42.11 9.49 9.87
CA ILE A 149 -41.30 10.70 9.90
C ILE A 149 -40.24 10.57 11.00
N GLU A 150 -40.66 10.16 12.20
CA GLU A 150 -39.74 9.98 13.32
C GLU A 150 -38.66 8.90 13.03
N ASP A 151 -39.05 7.76 12.44
CA ASP A 151 -38.13 6.68 12.08
C ASP A 151 -37.11 7.13 11.03
N ASN A 152 -37.57 7.88 10.00
CA ASN A 152 -36.63 8.44 9.01
C ASN A 152 -35.71 9.52 9.62
N ALA A 153 -36.21 10.33 10.56
CA ALA A 153 -35.39 11.34 11.26
C ALA A 153 -34.33 10.68 12.13
N ARG A 154 -34.67 9.60 12.87
CA ARG A 154 -33.69 8.80 13.63
C ARG A 154 -32.64 8.17 12.71
N LEU A 155 -33.07 7.58 11.61
CA LEU A 155 -32.17 7.00 10.63
C LEU A 155 -31.18 8.05 10.08
N LEU A 156 -31.68 9.25 9.75
CA LEU A 156 -30.84 10.34 9.28
C LEU A 156 -29.83 10.79 10.33
N ALA A 157 -30.24 10.93 11.58
CA ALA A 157 -29.33 11.25 12.70
C ALA A 157 -28.23 10.18 12.84
N GLN A 158 -28.60 8.91 12.83
CA GLN A 158 -27.64 7.80 12.88
C GLN A 158 -26.63 7.82 11.71
N ILE A 159 -27.09 8.15 10.48
CA ILE A 159 -26.20 8.33 9.32
C ILE A 159 -25.17 9.42 9.61
N LEU A 160 -25.60 10.57 10.09
CA LEU A 160 -24.72 11.70 10.39
C LEU A 160 -23.72 11.37 11.47
N ASP A 161 -24.17 10.73 12.55
CA ASP A 161 -23.29 10.30 13.66
C ASP A 161 -22.23 9.29 13.17
N ASP A 162 -22.62 8.30 12.38
CA ASP A 162 -21.70 7.32 11.80
C ASP A 162 -20.66 7.99 10.87
N LEU A 163 -21.06 9.01 10.10
CA LEU A 163 -20.16 9.75 9.21
C LEU A 163 -19.18 10.63 9.98
N ILE A 164 -19.64 11.32 11.03
CA ILE A 164 -18.78 12.09 11.92
C ILE A 164 -17.76 11.15 12.56
N TYR A 165 -18.22 10.00 13.05
CA TYR A 165 -17.37 9.02 13.69
C TYR A 165 -16.28 8.47 12.74
N ILE A 166 -16.64 8.15 11.49
CA ILE A 166 -15.66 7.75 10.46
C ILE A 166 -14.65 8.87 10.19
N SER A 167 -15.14 10.12 10.08
CA SER A 167 -14.26 11.28 9.86
C SER A 167 -13.27 11.46 11.01
N ASP A 168 -13.71 11.29 12.25
CA ASP A 168 -12.86 11.35 13.44
C ASP A 168 -11.84 10.20 13.46
N LEU A 169 -12.27 9.00 13.09
CA LEU A 169 -11.36 7.86 12.95
C LEU A 169 -10.31 8.06 11.86
N GLU A 170 -10.63 8.74 10.75
CA GLU A 170 -9.68 8.99 9.66
C GLU A 170 -8.72 10.16 9.94
N SER A 171 -9.18 11.19 10.67
CA SER A 171 -8.41 12.41 10.90
C SER A 171 -7.52 12.36 12.14
N ASN A 172 -7.93 11.63 13.17
CA ASN A 172 -7.21 11.56 14.44
C ASN A 172 -6.56 10.18 14.60
N ASN A 173 -5.23 10.10 14.52
CA ASN A 173 -4.49 8.85 14.66
C ASN A 173 -4.14 8.50 16.12
N GLU A 174 -4.40 9.38 17.06
CA GLU A 174 -4.08 9.12 18.46
C GLU A 174 -5.18 8.27 19.13
N LEU A 175 -4.77 7.19 19.79
CA LEU A 175 -5.66 6.43 20.67
C LEU A 175 -5.85 7.21 21.97
N PRO A 176 -7.07 7.27 22.52
CA PRO A 176 -7.25 7.73 23.88
C PRO A 176 -6.46 6.82 24.84
N PRO A 177 -6.07 7.29 26.02
CA PRO A 177 -5.40 6.42 26.98
C PRO A 177 -6.29 5.23 27.34
N ALA A 178 -5.65 4.07 27.54
CA ALA A 178 -6.37 2.88 28.05
C ALA A 178 -6.84 3.14 29.47
N GLU A 179 -8.02 2.62 29.79
CA GLU A 179 -8.65 2.76 31.09
C GLU A 179 -8.78 1.40 31.79
N PRO A 180 -8.55 1.31 33.13
CA PRO A 180 -8.81 0.09 33.87
C PRO A 180 -10.31 -0.16 33.95
N CYS A 181 -10.77 -1.35 33.61
CA CYS A 181 -12.17 -1.75 33.72
C CYS A 181 -12.30 -3.24 34.00
N LEU A 182 -13.49 -3.67 34.47
CA LEU A 182 -13.82 -5.07 34.63
C LEU A 182 -14.30 -5.64 33.28
N GLY A 183 -13.82 -6.81 32.89
CA GLY A 183 -14.24 -7.47 31.64
C GLY A 183 -15.76 -7.73 31.64
N ILE A 184 -16.30 -8.14 32.76
CA ILE A 184 -17.75 -8.38 32.91
C ILE A 184 -18.59 -7.11 32.69
N ALA A 185 -18.11 -5.93 33.13
CA ALA A 185 -18.85 -4.68 32.96
C ALA A 185 -19.01 -4.29 31.48
N ILE A 186 -18.02 -4.63 30.60
CA ILE A 186 -18.13 -4.42 29.16
C ILE A 186 -19.27 -5.27 28.57
N ILE A 187 -19.33 -6.54 28.98
CA ILE A 187 -20.39 -7.48 28.57
C ILE A 187 -21.77 -7.00 29.02
N GLU A 188 -21.90 -6.68 30.30
CA GLU A 188 -23.19 -6.24 30.89
C GLU A 188 -23.71 -4.99 30.17
N GLN A 189 -22.86 -3.98 29.99
CA GLN A 189 -23.26 -2.75 29.30
C GLN A 189 -23.72 -3.00 27.86
N ALA A 190 -23.02 -3.89 27.13
CA ALA A 190 -23.38 -4.24 25.77
C ALA A 190 -24.69 -5.04 25.70
N MET A 191 -24.89 -5.95 26.65
CA MET A 191 -26.13 -6.75 26.74
C MET A 191 -27.34 -5.92 27.16
N ASP A 192 -27.17 -4.94 28.05
CA ASP A 192 -28.23 -4.00 28.39
C ASP A 192 -28.70 -3.18 27.18
N SER A 193 -27.76 -2.74 26.34
CA SER A 193 -28.09 -1.99 25.13
C SER A 193 -28.92 -2.82 24.14
N ILE A 194 -28.58 -4.10 23.91
CA ILE A 194 -29.31 -4.97 22.98
C ILE A 194 -30.66 -5.43 23.53
N SER A 195 -30.83 -5.54 24.87
CA SER A 195 -32.08 -6.01 25.49
C SER A 195 -33.30 -5.15 25.15
N GLN A 196 -33.07 -3.88 24.82
CA GLN A 196 -34.12 -2.92 24.43
C GLN A 196 -34.53 -3.05 22.95
N ILE A 197 -33.72 -3.72 22.12
CA ILE A 197 -33.88 -3.76 20.66
C ILE A 197 -34.22 -5.18 20.17
N ALA A 198 -33.78 -6.20 20.88
CA ALA A 198 -34.02 -7.60 20.52
C ALA A 198 -35.52 -7.93 20.55
N GLY A 199 -36.01 -8.67 19.56
CA GLY A 199 -37.39 -9.14 19.51
C GLY A 199 -37.73 -10.11 20.63
N GLU A 200 -39.02 -10.20 21.02
CA GLU A 200 -39.52 -11.08 22.10
C GLU A 200 -39.18 -12.57 21.88
N GLY A 201 -38.93 -13.00 20.66
CA GLY A 201 -38.56 -14.38 20.28
C GLY A 201 -37.06 -14.69 20.39
N VAL A 202 -36.22 -13.71 20.76
CA VAL A 202 -34.76 -13.85 20.76
C VAL A 202 -34.23 -13.99 22.18
N LYS A 203 -33.50 -15.09 22.42
CA LYS A 203 -32.81 -15.36 23.66
C LYS A 203 -31.46 -14.64 23.70
N LEU A 204 -31.23 -13.81 24.70
CA LEU A 204 -29.94 -13.14 24.91
C LEU A 204 -29.10 -13.93 25.93
N ASN A 205 -27.88 -14.29 25.55
CA ASN A 205 -26.95 -15.00 26.44
C ASN A 205 -25.65 -14.23 26.54
N SER A 206 -25.00 -14.27 27.72
CA SER A 206 -23.66 -13.76 27.91
C SER A 206 -22.77 -14.83 28.52
N GLU A 207 -21.53 -14.94 28.04
CA GLU A 207 -20.52 -15.87 28.52
C GLU A 207 -19.23 -15.11 28.78
N CYS A 208 -18.75 -15.10 30.02
CA CYS A 208 -17.48 -14.48 30.40
C CYS A 208 -16.57 -15.54 31.02
N THR A 209 -15.40 -15.78 30.42
CA THR A 209 -14.43 -16.73 31.03
C THR A 209 -13.32 -16.01 31.80
N ILE A 210 -13.32 -14.68 31.78
CA ILE A 210 -12.43 -13.86 32.59
C ILE A 210 -12.99 -13.79 34.00
N PRO A 211 -12.17 -13.89 35.08
CA PRO A 211 -12.62 -13.69 36.43
C PRO A 211 -13.36 -12.36 36.63
N GLU A 212 -14.47 -12.38 37.37
CA GLU A 212 -15.34 -11.19 37.56
C GLU A 212 -14.60 -10.01 38.19
N ASP A 213 -13.60 -10.27 39.02
CA ASP A 213 -12.79 -9.30 39.77
C ASP A 213 -11.51 -8.88 39.00
N GLN A 214 -11.25 -9.47 37.82
CA GLN A 214 -10.08 -9.16 37.04
C GLN A 214 -10.19 -7.80 36.34
N ILE A 215 -9.30 -6.89 36.74
CA ILE A 215 -9.15 -5.59 36.09
C ILE A 215 -8.30 -5.76 34.84
N ILE A 216 -8.85 -5.35 33.69
CA ILE A 216 -8.18 -5.30 32.41
C ILE A 216 -7.93 -3.84 32.01
N ASN A 217 -6.79 -3.56 31.40
CA ASN A 217 -6.46 -2.23 30.88
C ASN A 217 -6.72 -2.20 29.37
N THR A 218 -7.75 -1.47 28.96
CA THR A 218 -8.22 -1.45 27.57
C THR A 218 -8.95 -0.12 27.24
N HIS A 219 -9.68 -0.09 26.14
CA HIS A 219 -10.46 1.07 25.67
C HIS A 219 -11.96 0.76 25.67
N PRO A 220 -12.62 0.72 26.83
CA PRO A 220 -13.98 0.20 26.98
C PRO A 220 -15.00 0.93 26.10
N ARG A 221 -14.86 2.26 25.92
CA ARG A 221 -15.77 3.04 25.08
C ARG A 221 -15.69 2.63 23.60
N MET A 222 -14.48 2.40 23.07
CA MET A 222 -14.30 1.98 21.69
C MET A 222 -14.78 0.54 21.46
N ILE A 223 -14.51 -0.36 22.41
CA ILE A 223 -15.00 -1.73 22.39
C ILE A 223 -16.53 -1.75 22.42
N HIS A 224 -17.14 -0.92 23.27
CA HIS A 224 -18.60 -0.82 23.34
C HIS A 224 -19.23 -0.39 22.01
N VAL A 225 -18.63 0.57 21.30
CA VAL A 225 -19.09 0.94 19.94
C VAL A 225 -19.03 -0.25 18.99
N VAL A 226 -17.95 -1.04 19.00
CA VAL A 226 -17.83 -2.24 18.16
C VAL A 226 -18.91 -3.25 18.52
N LEU A 227 -19.04 -3.58 19.81
CA LEU A 227 -20.02 -4.57 20.28
C LEU A 227 -21.44 -4.16 19.94
N ASN A 228 -21.80 -2.88 20.12
CA ASN A 228 -23.12 -2.39 19.74
C ASN A 228 -23.38 -2.55 18.25
N LYS A 229 -22.43 -2.20 17.37
CA LYS A 229 -22.60 -2.40 15.91
C LYS A 229 -22.78 -3.87 15.54
N LEU A 230 -22.10 -4.79 16.22
CA LEU A 230 -22.25 -6.23 16.00
C LEU A 230 -23.57 -6.77 16.54
N LEU A 231 -23.95 -6.35 17.76
CA LEU A 231 -25.19 -6.78 18.41
C LEU A 231 -26.43 -6.21 17.69
N ASP A 232 -26.39 -4.96 17.23
CA ASP A 232 -27.45 -4.35 16.41
C ASP A 232 -27.68 -5.16 15.13
N ASN A 233 -26.58 -5.61 14.47
CA ASN A 233 -26.69 -6.48 13.32
C ASN A 233 -27.28 -7.84 13.71
N ALA A 234 -26.85 -8.44 14.81
CA ALA A 234 -27.38 -9.70 15.30
C ALA A 234 -28.90 -9.62 15.59
N ALA A 235 -29.35 -8.55 16.28
CA ALA A 235 -30.77 -8.32 16.57
C ALA A 235 -31.62 -8.12 15.31
N LYS A 236 -31.06 -7.40 14.35
CA LYS A 236 -31.73 -7.11 13.07
C LYS A 236 -31.98 -8.37 12.23
N PHE A 237 -31.02 -9.30 12.22
CA PHE A 237 -31.07 -10.48 11.36
C PHE A 237 -31.49 -11.77 12.08
N THR A 238 -31.79 -11.69 13.39
CA THR A 238 -32.31 -12.80 14.18
C THR A 238 -33.72 -12.47 14.67
N THR A 239 -34.73 -13.05 14.02
CA THR A 239 -36.14 -12.89 14.43
C THR A 239 -36.57 -13.89 15.50
N GLU A 240 -35.98 -15.07 15.49
CA GLU A 240 -36.19 -16.14 16.45
C GLU A 240 -34.87 -16.87 16.72
N GLY A 241 -34.64 -17.33 17.95
CA GLY A 241 -33.45 -18.08 18.34
C GLY A 241 -32.65 -17.40 19.44
N SER A 242 -31.33 -17.19 19.22
CA SER A 242 -30.47 -16.64 20.26
C SER A 242 -29.35 -15.74 19.71
N ILE A 243 -28.95 -14.78 20.53
CA ILE A 243 -27.74 -13.97 20.36
C ILE A 243 -26.87 -14.20 21.59
N THR A 244 -25.62 -14.57 21.38
CA THR A 244 -24.67 -14.84 22.48
C THR A 244 -23.47 -13.92 22.33
N LEU A 245 -23.18 -13.17 23.42
CA LEU A 245 -21.92 -12.39 23.51
C LEU A 245 -20.96 -13.13 24.45
N ARG A 246 -19.80 -13.51 23.91
CA ARG A 246 -18.75 -14.22 24.64
C ARG A 246 -17.51 -13.35 24.79
N LEU A 247 -16.90 -13.36 25.98
CA LEU A 247 -15.60 -12.78 26.27
C LEU A 247 -14.67 -13.85 26.84
N SER A 248 -13.49 -13.99 26.21
CA SER A 248 -12.37 -14.78 26.73
C SER A 248 -11.07 -14.02 26.63
N GLU A 249 -10.06 -14.45 27.40
CA GLU A 249 -8.68 -13.98 27.28
C GLU A 249 -7.79 -15.15 26.87
N GLU A 250 -7.08 -14.99 25.78
CA GLU A 250 -6.14 -15.98 25.26
C GLU A 250 -4.88 -15.28 24.75
N ASP A 251 -3.70 -15.76 25.14
CA ASP A 251 -2.39 -15.24 24.70
C ASP A 251 -2.23 -13.71 24.88
N GLY A 252 -2.77 -13.15 25.99
CA GLY A 252 -2.71 -11.72 26.29
C GLY A 252 -3.59 -10.86 25.35
N LYS A 253 -4.61 -11.46 24.77
CA LYS A 253 -5.61 -10.79 23.93
C LYS A 253 -7.01 -11.05 24.45
N LEU A 254 -7.85 -10.04 24.32
CA LEU A 254 -9.28 -10.15 24.57
C LEU A 254 -9.98 -10.63 23.30
N HIS A 255 -10.77 -11.67 23.41
CA HIS A 255 -11.58 -12.25 22.36
C HIS A 255 -13.05 -12.02 22.67
N PHE A 256 -13.71 -11.16 21.91
CA PHE A 256 -15.15 -10.96 21.96
C PHE A 256 -15.78 -11.65 20.76
N SER A 257 -16.70 -12.60 21.01
CA SER A 257 -17.46 -13.28 19.97
C SER A 257 -18.93 -12.91 20.08
N VAL A 258 -19.50 -12.33 19.01
CA VAL A 258 -20.93 -12.13 18.84
C VAL A 258 -21.46 -13.23 17.93
N ILE A 259 -22.31 -14.10 18.48
CA ILE A 259 -22.84 -15.29 17.81
C ILE A 259 -24.35 -15.14 17.73
N ASP A 260 -24.89 -15.18 16.52
CA ASP A 260 -26.34 -15.19 16.27
C ASP A 260 -26.79 -16.47 15.57
N THR A 261 -28.05 -16.80 15.70
CA THR A 261 -28.71 -17.93 15.02
C THR A 261 -29.61 -17.45 13.88
N GLY A 262 -29.40 -16.26 13.36
CA GLY A 262 -30.21 -15.62 12.33
C GLY A 262 -29.99 -16.21 10.92
N LEU A 263 -30.28 -15.39 9.91
CA LEU A 263 -30.23 -15.80 8.50
C LEU A 263 -28.83 -16.19 8.01
N GLY A 264 -27.77 -15.79 8.72
CA GLY A 264 -26.39 -15.97 8.28
C GLY A 264 -26.01 -15.06 7.10
N ILE A 265 -24.80 -15.23 6.63
CA ILE A 265 -24.22 -14.43 5.54
C ILE A 265 -23.92 -15.33 4.35
N PRO A 266 -24.50 -15.04 3.16
CA PRO A 266 -24.22 -15.80 1.94
C PRO A 266 -22.74 -15.79 1.59
N GLU A 267 -22.22 -16.91 1.05
CA GLU A 267 -20.79 -17.09 0.77
C GLU A 267 -20.22 -16.02 -0.16
N ASP A 268 -20.98 -15.65 -1.19
CA ASP A 268 -20.62 -14.61 -2.15
C ASP A 268 -20.53 -13.20 -1.54
N LYS A 269 -21.14 -12.99 -0.36
CA LYS A 269 -21.16 -11.70 0.35
C LYS A 269 -20.09 -11.60 1.44
N LYS A 270 -19.58 -12.70 1.96
CA LYS A 270 -18.65 -12.74 3.09
C LYS A 270 -17.41 -11.84 2.91
N GLN A 271 -16.92 -11.71 1.69
CA GLN A 271 -15.75 -10.87 1.39
C GLN A 271 -16.05 -9.36 1.44
N PHE A 272 -17.30 -8.98 1.17
CA PHE A 272 -17.68 -7.58 0.98
C PHE A 272 -18.42 -6.96 2.17
N ILE A 273 -18.81 -7.75 3.18
CA ILE A 273 -19.61 -7.24 4.33
C ILE A 273 -18.93 -6.13 5.12
N PHE A 274 -17.61 -6.04 5.08
CA PHE A 274 -16.82 -5.01 5.75
C PHE A 274 -16.57 -3.78 4.87
N GLU A 275 -17.00 -3.79 3.61
CA GLU A 275 -16.90 -2.63 2.73
C GLU A 275 -17.96 -1.58 3.09
N ARG A 276 -17.62 -0.31 2.86
CA ARG A 276 -18.53 0.81 3.14
C ARG A 276 -19.80 0.69 2.30
N PHE A 277 -20.96 0.86 2.92
CA PHE A 277 -22.29 0.75 2.29
C PHE A 277 -22.63 -0.63 1.74
N SER A 278 -21.90 -1.66 2.18
CA SER A 278 -22.25 -3.03 1.83
C SER A 278 -23.52 -3.45 2.55
N LYS A 279 -24.50 -3.92 1.79
CA LYS A 279 -25.77 -4.48 2.28
C LYS A 279 -25.95 -5.86 1.70
N LEU A 280 -26.54 -6.77 2.50
CA LEU A 280 -26.87 -8.12 2.02
C LEU A 280 -27.97 -8.08 0.94
N ASP A 281 -28.90 -7.15 1.12
CA ASP A 281 -30.05 -6.88 0.21
C ASP A 281 -30.39 -5.39 0.19
N SER A 282 -30.93 -4.89 -0.93
CA SER A 282 -31.36 -3.51 -1.10
C SER A 282 -32.51 -3.10 -0.18
N PHE A 283 -33.23 -4.07 0.39
CA PHE A 283 -34.35 -3.86 1.31
C PHE A 283 -33.94 -3.93 2.79
N SER A 284 -32.70 -4.35 3.09
CA SER A 284 -32.26 -4.43 4.47
C SER A 284 -32.11 -3.02 5.08
N GLN A 285 -32.81 -2.78 6.20
CA GLN A 285 -32.68 -1.53 6.96
C GLN A 285 -31.25 -1.33 7.44
N GLY A 286 -30.69 -0.13 7.26
CA GLY A 286 -29.36 0.26 7.71
C GLY A 286 -28.46 0.71 6.57
N ILE A 287 -27.39 1.38 6.92
CA ILE A 287 -26.56 2.17 5.99
C ILE A 287 -25.40 1.36 5.42
N GLY A 288 -25.09 0.21 6.02
CA GLY A 288 -23.91 -0.58 5.68
C GLY A 288 -22.57 0.04 6.14
N LEU A 289 -22.60 0.89 7.18
CA LEU A 289 -21.41 1.48 7.78
C LEU A 289 -21.00 0.80 9.10
N GLY A 290 -21.91 0.09 9.78
CA GLY A 290 -21.67 -0.47 11.10
C GLY A 290 -20.46 -1.41 11.16
N LEU A 291 -20.39 -2.40 10.26
CA LEU A 291 -19.25 -3.34 10.20
C LEU A 291 -17.95 -2.65 9.77
N THR A 292 -18.02 -1.65 8.90
CA THR A 292 -16.84 -0.84 8.53
C THR A 292 -16.29 -0.08 9.73
N ILE A 293 -17.15 0.59 10.50
CA ILE A 293 -16.76 1.30 11.73
C ILE A 293 -16.16 0.32 12.73
N ALA A 294 -16.83 -0.81 12.96
CA ALA A 294 -16.36 -1.85 13.87
C ALA A 294 -14.95 -2.35 13.49
N ARG A 295 -14.70 -2.60 12.22
CA ARG A 295 -13.40 -3.02 11.70
C ARG A 295 -12.34 -1.93 11.85
N MET A 296 -12.65 -0.67 11.50
CA MET A 296 -11.72 0.45 11.65
C MET A 296 -11.30 0.65 13.12
N ILE A 297 -12.24 0.49 14.06
CA ILE A 297 -11.94 0.55 15.50
C ILE A 297 -11.06 -0.62 15.91
N ALA A 298 -11.37 -1.85 15.48
CA ALA A 298 -10.58 -3.03 15.80
C ALA A 298 -9.13 -2.87 15.32
N GLU A 299 -8.93 -2.44 14.08
CA GLU A 299 -7.61 -2.17 13.49
C GLU A 299 -6.87 -1.06 14.25
N ARG A 300 -7.58 -0.01 14.67
CA ARG A 300 -7.02 1.09 15.47
C ARG A 300 -6.57 0.65 16.85
N LEU A 301 -7.29 -0.28 17.48
CA LEU A 301 -6.91 -0.90 18.75
C LEU A 301 -5.76 -1.91 18.61
N GLY A 302 -5.18 -2.05 17.41
CA GLY A 302 -4.12 -3.04 17.13
C GLY A 302 -4.62 -4.47 17.06
N GLY A 303 -5.93 -4.64 16.91
CA GLY A 303 -6.63 -5.92 16.84
C GLY A 303 -7.17 -6.24 15.44
N SER A 304 -8.15 -7.14 15.40
CA SER A 304 -8.83 -7.55 14.18
C SER A 304 -10.31 -7.87 14.44
N LEU A 305 -11.13 -7.69 13.42
CA LEU A 305 -12.52 -8.13 13.37
C LEU A 305 -12.70 -9.07 12.19
N THR A 306 -13.15 -10.29 12.45
CA THR A 306 -13.33 -11.35 11.46
C THR A 306 -14.70 -11.98 11.53
N LEU A 307 -15.17 -12.51 10.41
CA LEU A 307 -16.35 -13.38 10.35
C LEU A 307 -15.85 -14.83 10.35
N ASP A 308 -16.37 -15.65 11.29
CA ASP A 308 -16.13 -17.09 11.30
C ASP A 308 -16.94 -17.74 10.18
N THR A 309 -16.24 -18.32 9.22
CA THR A 309 -16.85 -18.95 8.03
C THR A 309 -17.34 -20.38 8.27
N ASP A 310 -16.92 -20.99 9.39
CA ASP A 310 -17.26 -22.37 9.74
C ASP A 310 -18.61 -22.47 10.48
N ASN A 311 -19.16 -21.34 10.90
CA ASN A 311 -20.48 -21.27 11.50
C ASN A 311 -21.56 -21.53 10.43
N THR A 312 -22.27 -22.65 10.57
CA THR A 312 -23.30 -23.10 9.59
C THR A 312 -24.70 -22.60 9.90
N LYS A 313 -24.93 -22.02 11.07
CA LYS A 313 -26.22 -21.44 11.49
C LYS A 313 -25.99 -20.03 12.00
N GLY A 314 -26.58 -19.05 11.31
CA GLY A 314 -26.42 -17.64 11.65
C GLY A 314 -25.03 -17.11 11.34
N SER A 315 -24.57 -16.11 12.11
CA SER A 315 -23.26 -15.49 11.95
C SER A 315 -22.48 -15.52 13.25
N LYS A 316 -21.15 -15.53 13.14
CA LYS A 316 -20.25 -15.36 14.27
C LYS A 316 -19.17 -14.36 13.90
N PHE A 317 -19.13 -13.25 14.62
CA PHE A 317 -18.10 -12.24 14.49
C PHE A 317 -17.14 -12.31 15.67
N ASP A 318 -15.85 -12.39 15.38
CA ASP A 318 -14.78 -12.44 16.37
C ASP A 318 -13.96 -11.14 16.33
N LEU A 319 -14.03 -10.37 17.44
CA LEU A 319 -13.21 -9.19 17.70
C LEU A 319 -12.07 -9.60 18.61
N ILE A 320 -10.83 -9.45 18.13
CA ILE A 320 -9.62 -9.78 18.88
C ILE A 320 -8.83 -8.49 19.12
N ILE A 321 -8.54 -8.17 20.38
CA ILE A 321 -7.84 -6.94 20.77
C ILE A 321 -6.71 -7.29 21.72
N PRO A 322 -5.48 -6.77 21.51
CA PRO A 322 -4.40 -6.93 22.48
C PRO A 322 -4.73 -6.21 23.79
N LEU A 323 -4.39 -6.82 24.92
CA LEU A 323 -4.39 -6.12 26.19
C LEU A 323 -3.33 -5.01 26.15
N SER A 324 -3.71 -3.80 26.54
CA SER A 324 -2.75 -2.70 26.67
C SER A 324 -1.78 -3.03 27.80
N GLN A 325 -0.49 -3.06 27.51
CA GLN A 325 0.53 -3.18 28.55
C GLN A 325 0.53 -1.89 29.37
N SER A 326 0.48 -2.05 30.69
CA SER A 326 0.49 -0.96 31.68
C SER A 326 1.77 -0.16 31.62
#